data_b162ebd7b676fb2080598f1f418cd22c
#
_entry.id   b162ebd7b676fb2080598f1f418cd22c
#
_cell.length_a   1.000
_cell.length_b   1.000
_cell.length_c   1.000
_cell.angle_alpha   90.00
_cell.angle_beta   90.00
_cell.angle_gamma   90.00
#
_symmetry.space_group_name_H-M   'P 1'
#
loop_
_entity.id
_entity.type
_entity.pdbx_description
1 polymer ?
#
loop_
_entity_poly.entity_id
_entity_poly.type
_entity_poly.pdbx_seq_one_letter_code
_entity_poly.pdbx_strand_id
1 'polypeptide(L)' 'MNYKLIFNKLKLEYICDCNDLTKTIDTIIMNHHKSVKNCHMFNYQIYGNGHGSNIEVYFNGTLLEIIEVSKV' A
#
# COMPACT_ATOMS: atom_id res chain seq x y z
N MET A 1 -16.10 3.14 -6.80
CA MET A 1 -15.75 3.84 -5.55
C MET A 1 -14.25 4.04 -5.53
N ASN A 2 -13.80 5.26 -5.30
CA ASN A 2 -12.39 5.58 -5.37
C ASN A 2 -11.79 5.72 -3.97
N TYR A 3 -10.52 5.36 -3.87
CA TYR A 3 -9.75 5.51 -2.65
C TYR A 3 -8.51 6.34 -2.92
N LYS A 4 -8.12 7.11 -1.91
CA LYS A 4 -6.88 7.85 -1.89
C LYS A 4 -5.86 7.07 -1.08
N LEU A 5 -4.70 6.82 -1.67
CA LEU A 5 -3.60 6.11 -1.04
C LEU A 5 -2.45 7.08 -0.82
N ILE A 6 -2.01 7.21 0.42
CA ILE A 6 -0.86 8.03 0.77
C ILE A 6 0.26 7.11 1.22
N PHE A 7 1.34 7.07 0.44
CA PHE A 7 2.53 6.27 0.72
C PHE A 7 3.51 7.11 1.52
N ASN A 8 3.58 6.89 2.81
CA ASN A 8 4.31 7.78 3.72
C ASN A 8 5.81 7.79 3.48
N LYS A 9 6.43 6.63 3.23
CA LYS A 9 7.88 6.57 3.01
C LYS A 9 8.28 7.04 1.63
N LEU A 10 7.50 6.72 0.61
CA LEU A 10 7.75 7.14 -0.76
C LEU A 10 7.32 8.58 -1.01
N LYS A 11 6.50 9.14 -0.12
CA LYS A 11 5.92 10.49 -0.26
C LYS A 11 5.12 10.64 -1.55
N LEU A 12 4.32 9.62 -1.85
CA LEU A 12 3.48 9.58 -3.04
C LEU A 12 2.01 9.51 -2.64
N GLU A 13 1.16 10.00 -3.52
CA GLU A 13 -0.28 9.99 -3.34
C GLU A 13 -0.94 9.52 -4.62
N TYR A 14 -1.85 8.55 -4.51
CA TYR A 14 -2.57 8.01 -5.65
C TYR A 14 -4.06 7.94 -5.35
N ILE A 15 -4.86 8.10 -6.39
CA ILE A 15 -6.29 7.84 -6.32
C ILE A 15 -6.55 6.65 -7.24
N CYS A 16 -7.20 5.60 -6.71
CA CYS A 16 -7.46 4.39 -7.47
C CYS A 16 -8.86 3.85 -7.21
N ASP A 17 -9.36 3.08 -8.17
CA ASP A 17 -10.58 2.32 -8.01
C ASP A 17 -10.30 1.12 -7.10
N CYS A 18 -11.30 0.72 -6.31
CA CYS A 18 -11.11 -0.25 -5.24
C CYS A 18 -11.16 -1.72 -5.67
N ASN A 19 -11.29 -2.03 -6.95
CA ASN A 19 -11.51 -3.41 -7.37
C ASN A 19 -10.34 -4.34 -7.01
N ASP A 20 -9.12 -3.82 -6.98
CA ASP A 20 -7.97 -4.64 -6.59
C ASP A 20 -6.91 -3.77 -5.92
N LEU A 21 -7.23 -3.37 -4.69
CA LEU A 21 -6.37 -2.47 -3.94
C LEU A 21 -5.00 -3.08 -3.65
N THR A 22 -4.95 -4.36 -3.28
CA THR A 22 -3.71 -5.05 -2.98
C THR A 22 -2.79 -5.10 -4.20
N LYS A 23 -3.35 -5.43 -5.36
CA LYS A 23 -2.58 -5.49 -6.60
C LYS A 23 -2.03 -4.11 -6.99
N THR A 24 -2.82 -3.07 -6.80
CA THR A 24 -2.37 -1.71 -7.06
C THR A 24 -1.20 -1.34 -6.16
N ILE A 25 -1.30 -1.65 -4.86
CA ILE A 25 -0.23 -1.39 -3.89
C ILE A 25 1.03 -2.16 -4.28
N ASP A 26 0.91 -3.45 -4.62
CA ASP A 26 2.06 -4.25 -5.03
C ASP A 26 2.77 -3.65 -6.23
N THR A 27 2.02 -3.23 -7.23
CA THR A 27 2.57 -2.63 -8.45
C THR A 27 3.34 -1.35 -8.15
N ILE A 28 2.77 -0.47 -7.33
CA ILE A 28 3.41 0.78 -6.98
C ILE A 28 4.70 0.53 -6.19
N ILE A 29 4.66 -0.37 -5.23
CA ILE A 29 5.83 -0.69 -4.41
C ILE A 29 6.95 -1.30 -5.27
N MET A 30 6.60 -2.24 -6.15
CA MET A 30 7.60 -2.86 -7.02
C MET A 30 8.24 -1.87 -7.98
N ASN A 31 7.48 -0.87 -8.44
CA ASN A 31 8.03 0.16 -9.32
C ASN A 31 9.00 1.10 -8.61
N HIS A 32 8.81 1.32 -7.32
CA HIS A 32 9.61 2.29 -6.57
C HIS A 32 10.69 1.67 -5.68
N HIS A 33 10.56 0.37 -5.36
CA HIS A 33 11.55 -0.36 -4.58
C HIS A 33 12.24 -1.38 -5.47
N LYS A 34 13.34 -0.99 -6.11
CA LYS A 34 14.04 -1.82 -7.10
C LYS A 34 14.60 -3.11 -6.53
N SER A 35 14.82 -3.17 -5.23
CA SER A 35 15.31 -4.38 -4.57
C SER A 35 14.23 -5.45 -4.42
N VAL A 36 12.98 -5.10 -4.59
CA VAL A 36 11.85 -6.02 -4.46
C VAL A 36 11.53 -6.58 -5.83
N LYS A 37 11.73 -7.89 -6.01
CA LYS A 37 11.53 -8.53 -7.31
C LYS A 37 10.32 -9.43 -7.37
N ASN A 38 9.66 -9.70 -6.24
CA ASN A 38 8.61 -10.68 -6.18
C ASN A 38 7.56 -10.28 -5.14
N CYS A 39 6.35 -9.99 -5.60
CA CYS A 39 5.25 -9.58 -4.72
C CYS A 39 4.76 -10.69 -3.79
N HIS A 40 5.12 -11.94 -4.03
CA HIS A 40 4.74 -13.04 -3.15
C HIS A 40 5.37 -12.96 -1.76
N MET A 41 6.39 -12.12 -1.62
CA MET A 41 7.09 -11.95 -0.34
C MET A 41 6.55 -10.82 0.51
N PHE A 42 5.53 -10.11 0.02
CA PHE A 42 4.91 -9.05 0.79
C PHE A 42 3.93 -9.60 1.81
N ASN A 43 3.96 -9.05 3.00
CA ASN A 43 2.97 -9.27 4.04
C ASN A 43 2.31 -7.95 4.39
N TYR A 44 1.00 -7.98 4.56
CA TYR A 44 0.21 -6.79 4.86
C TYR A 44 -0.40 -6.90 6.25
N GLN A 45 -0.32 -5.80 7.00
CA GLN A 45 -1.05 -5.63 8.25
C GLN A 45 -2.02 -4.47 8.05
N ILE A 46 -3.30 -4.75 8.20
CA ILE A 46 -4.34 -3.75 7.93
C ILE A 46 -4.98 -3.32 9.24
N TYR A 47 -4.90 -2.03 9.51
CA TYR A 47 -5.52 -1.42 10.69
C TYR A 47 -6.60 -0.46 10.20
N GLY A 48 -7.85 -0.68 10.61
CA GLY A 48 -8.95 0.15 10.17
C GLY A 48 -9.74 0.70 11.33
N ASN A 49 -10.32 1.88 11.11
CA ASN A 49 -11.36 2.44 11.96
C ASN A 49 -12.50 2.90 11.02
N GLY A 50 -13.55 3.48 11.55
CA GLY A 50 -14.69 3.88 10.73
C GLY A 50 -14.43 4.98 9.71
N HIS A 51 -13.27 5.60 9.73
CA HIS A 51 -12.94 6.76 8.89
C HIS A 51 -11.87 6.49 7.85
N GLY A 52 -11.16 5.38 7.97
CA GLY A 52 -10.10 5.04 7.06
C GLY A 52 -9.32 3.85 7.55
N SER A 53 -8.27 3.50 6.82
CA SER A 53 -7.43 2.37 7.16
C SER A 53 -5.98 2.71 6.96
N ASN A 54 -5.12 2.06 7.73
CA ASN A 54 -3.68 2.09 7.52
C ASN A 54 -3.22 0.70 7.15
N ILE A 55 -2.37 0.61 6.15
CA ILE A 55 -1.81 -0.66 5.71
C ILE A 55 -0.29 -0.58 5.89
N GLU A 56 0.25 -1.50 6.70
CA GLU A 56 1.70 -1.68 6.81
C GLU A 56 2.11 -2.78 5.86
N VAL A 57 3.10 -2.51 5.02
CA VAL A 57 3.62 -3.45 4.04
C VAL A 57 4.99 -3.90 4.48
N TYR A 58 5.16 -5.21 4.64
CA TYR A 58 6.41 -5.83 5.07
C TYR A 58 6.98 -6.70 3.96
N PHE A 59 8.30 -6.70 3.86
CA PHE A 59 9.04 -7.57 2.97
C PHE A 59 10.14 -8.26 3.77
N ASN A 60 10.09 -9.59 3.88
CA ASN A 60 11.02 -10.36 4.70
C ASN A 60 11.10 -9.88 6.15
N GLY A 61 9.96 -9.50 6.72
CA GLY A 61 9.91 -9.01 8.09
C GLY A 61 10.33 -7.57 8.28
N THR A 62 10.71 -6.88 7.22
CA THR A 62 11.10 -5.47 7.27
C THR A 62 9.97 -4.58 6.79
N LEU A 63 9.65 -3.55 7.54
CA LEU A 63 8.61 -2.59 7.16
C LEU A 63 9.10 -1.77 5.97
N LEU A 64 8.42 -1.92 4.83
CA LEU A 64 8.73 -1.15 3.63
C LEU A 64 7.95 0.15 3.53
N GLU A 65 6.67 0.11 3.92
CA GLU A 65 5.80 1.27 3.70
C GLU A 65 4.62 1.25 4.66
N ILE A 66 4.12 2.43 4.94
CA ILE A 66 2.86 2.61 5.66
C ILE A 66 1.95 3.43 4.73
N ILE A 67 0.80 2.87 4.40
CA ILE A 67 -0.12 3.46 3.44
C ILE A 67 -1.39 3.87 4.17
N GLU A 68 -1.74 5.13 4.06
CA GLU A 68 -3.03 5.62 4.55
C GLU A 68 -4.05 5.52 3.44
N VAL A 69 -5.17 4.86 3.73
CA VAL A 69 -6.25 4.63 2.77
C VAL A 69 -7.49 5.36 3.25
N SER A 70 -8.03 6.20 2.41
CA SER A 70 -9.28 6.91 2.70
C SER A 70 -10.19 6.92 1.48
N LYS A 71 -11.49 7.04 1.71
CA LYS A 71 -12.45 7.19 0.62
C LYS A 71 -12.40 8.60 0.06
N VAL A 72 -12.52 8.69 -1.23
CA VAL A 72 -12.56 9.96 -1.94
C VAL A 72 -14.00 10.32 -2.30
#